data_3a7216ccdda5c9e9e1454ed7fb6dff48
#
_entry.id   3a7216ccdda5c9e9e1454ed7fb6dff48
#
_cell.length_a   1.000
_cell.length_b   1.000
_cell.length_c   1.000
_cell.angle_alpha   90.00
_cell.angle_beta   90.00
_cell.angle_gamma   90.00
#
_symmetry.space_group_name_H-M   'P 1'
#
loop_
_entity.id
_entity.type
_entity.pdbx_description
1 polymer ?
#
loop_
_entity_poly.entity_id
_entity_poly.type
_entity_poly.pdbx_seq_one_letter_code
_entity_poly.pdbx_strand_id
1 'polypeptide(L)'
;TSIFTKGITPSGKKVGLQGTAPSKVMYLEGATGKTFAKDVTQYATLIPTIYNADTLGIRPDLIGRPINSWAELLNPEFKGKAATLNIPSIGIMDAAMVVEAMGEYTYPDKGNMTKAEIDLTMKIFTEAKKSGQFRAFWTDFNESVNLMASGEVVIQSMWSPAITAVKSQGKECVYQPLKEGYRAWAAGFALPKTTKGKTADAVYEFVNWYLSGWVGAYLNRQGYYSAVLPTAKKYMSEDEWGFWMEGKAAKGDILSPTGAKLAAAGEVRDGGSYEDRMGGVACWNATMDENKYMVRKWNEMVAS
;
A
#
# COMPACT_ATOMS: atom_id res chain seq x y z
N THR A 1 8.34 -11.59 -12.32
CA THR A 1 6.96 -11.25 -12.63
C THR A 1 6.88 -9.87 -13.26
N SER A 2 6.10 -9.74 -14.30
CA SER A 2 6.01 -8.53 -15.14
C SER A 2 5.60 -7.27 -14.36
N ILE A 3 4.80 -7.41 -13.31
CA ILE A 3 4.37 -6.27 -12.50
C ILE A 3 5.53 -5.59 -11.77
N PHE A 4 6.52 -6.36 -11.31
CA PHE A 4 7.66 -5.82 -10.56
C PHE A 4 8.77 -5.29 -11.44
N THR A 5 8.84 -5.73 -12.70
CA THR A 5 9.94 -5.41 -13.61
C THR A 5 9.56 -4.50 -14.76
N LYS A 6 8.33 -4.63 -15.25
CA LYS A 6 7.84 -3.91 -16.44
C LYS A 6 6.64 -3.01 -16.16
N GLY A 7 6.09 -3.03 -14.94
CA GLY A 7 4.88 -2.30 -14.59
C GLY A 7 3.68 -2.71 -15.45
N ILE A 8 3.52 -4.01 -15.69
CA ILE A 8 2.36 -4.58 -16.37
C ILE A 8 1.75 -5.72 -15.57
N THR A 9 0.42 -5.77 -15.52
CA THR A 9 -0.34 -6.82 -14.86
C THR A 9 -0.19 -8.17 -15.57
N PRO A 10 -0.64 -9.28 -14.98
CA PRO A 10 -0.66 -10.57 -15.67
C PRO A 10 -1.46 -10.58 -16.98
N SER A 11 -2.48 -9.72 -17.10
CA SER A 11 -3.25 -9.55 -18.35
C SER A 11 -2.57 -8.68 -19.40
N GLY A 12 -1.40 -8.07 -19.06
CA GLY A 12 -0.64 -7.18 -19.96
C GLY A 12 -1.03 -5.71 -19.90
N LYS A 13 -1.95 -5.30 -19.02
CA LYS A 13 -2.30 -3.89 -18.83
C LYS A 13 -1.21 -3.14 -18.07
N LYS A 14 -1.01 -1.87 -18.36
CA LYS A 14 -0.07 -1.01 -17.64
C LYS A 14 -0.52 -0.79 -16.20
N VAL A 15 0.45 -0.79 -15.28
CA VAL A 15 0.26 -0.38 -13.90
C VAL A 15 0.41 1.13 -13.82
N GLY A 16 -0.64 1.80 -13.36
CA GLY A 16 -0.69 3.25 -13.38
C GLY A 16 -0.69 3.85 -14.78
N LEU A 17 -0.54 5.16 -14.86
CA LEU A 17 -0.64 5.89 -16.12
C LEU A 17 0.54 5.63 -17.08
N GLN A 18 1.72 5.23 -16.55
CA GLN A 18 2.98 5.14 -17.31
C GLN A 18 3.68 3.77 -17.21
N GLY A 19 2.99 2.74 -16.70
CA GLY A 19 3.62 1.44 -16.49
C GLY A 19 4.68 1.50 -15.39
N THR A 20 4.35 2.07 -14.24
CA THR A 20 5.25 2.21 -13.11
C THR A 20 5.60 0.84 -12.48
N ALA A 21 6.85 0.66 -12.06
CA ALA A 21 7.32 -0.58 -11.45
C ALA A 21 8.39 -0.31 -10.38
N PRO A 22 8.52 -1.18 -9.36
CA PRO A 22 9.55 -1.04 -8.33
C PRO A 22 10.91 -1.60 -8.76
N SER A 23 11.20 -1.68 -10.05
CA SER A 23 12.43 -2.28 -10.59
C SER A 23 13.73 -1.64 -10.10
N LYS A 24 13.70 -0.34 -9.74
CA LYS A 24 14.86 0.38 -9.17
C LYS A 24 15.44 -0.25 -7.89
N VAL A 25 14.67 -1.06 -7.15
CA VAL A 25 15.10 -1.69 -5.89
C VAL A 25 15.09 -3.21 -5.96
N MET A 26 14.75 -3.77 -7.11
CA MET A 26 14.60 -5.21 -7.31
C MET A 26 15.89 -5.91 -7.74
N TYR A 27 16.73 -5.25 -8.51
CA TYR A 27 17.90 -5.85 -9.14
C TYR A 27 19.15 -5.01 -8.91
N LEU A 28 20.31 -5.69 -8.80
CA LEU A 28 21.63 -5.07 -8.72
C LEU A 28 22.37 -5.21 -10.04
N GLU A 29 23.29 -4.29 -10.31
CA GLU A 29 24.16 -4.35 -11.51
C GLU A 29 25.16 -5.52 -11.46
N GLY A 30 25.44 -6.05 -10.26
CA GLY A 30 26.38 -7.17 -10.10
C GLY A 30 26.26 -7.85 -8.73
N ALA A 31 26.87 -9.02 -8.59
CA ALA A 31 26.81 -9.88 -7.38
C ALA A 31 27.27 -9.19 -6.10
N THR A 32 28.19 -8.24 -6.18
CA THR A 32 28.69 -7.43 -5.05
C THR A 32 28.31 -5.97 -5.19
N GLY A 33 27.45 -5.68 -6.15
CA GLY A 33 27.04 -4.32 -6.50
C GLY A 33 26.31 -3.64 -5.33
N LYS A 34 26.53 -2.33 -5.23
CA LYS A 34 25.78 -1.43 -4.35
C LYS A 34 24.81 -0.56 -5.14
N THR A 35 24.83 -0.68 -6.46
CA THR A 35 24.03 0.10 -7.40
C THR A 35 22.86 -0.74 -7.88
N PHE A 36 21.66 -0.18 -7.80
CA PHE A 36 20.47 -0.80 -8.38
C PHE A 36 20.49 -0.69 -9.90
N ALA A 37 20.17 -1.80 -10.56
CA ALA A 37 20.08 -1.87 -12.01
C ALA A 37 18.78 -1.25 -12.51
N LYS A 38 18.84 -0.61 -13.69
CA LYS A 38 17.64 -0.07 -14.35
C LYS A 38 16.73 -1.17 -14.91
N ASP A 39 17.33 -2.30 -15.29
CA ASP A 39 16.65 -3.42 -15.91
C ASP A 39 16.83 -4.71 -15.12
N VAL A 40 16.13 -5.77 -15.53
CA VAL A 40 16.24 -7.11 -14.94
C VAL A 40 17.64 -7.66 -15.13
N THR A 41 18.26 -8.10 -14.03
CA THR A 41 19.55 -8.82 -14.03
C THR A 41 19.39 -10.17 -13.32
N GLN A 42 20.45 -10.97 -13.33
CA GLN A 42 20.49 -12.22 -12.55
C GLN A 42 20.71 -11.98 -11.04
N TYR A 43 20.87 -10.74 -10.59
CA TYR A 43 21.17 -10.38 -9.19
C TYR A 43 19.96 -9.73 -8.55
N ALA A 44 18.96 -10.53 -8.20
CA ALA A 44 17.78 -10.05 -7.48
C ALA A 44 18.10 -9.74 -6.01
N THR A 45 17.56 -8.65 -5.49
CA THR A 45 17.71 -8.26 -4.08
C THR A 45 16.73 -8.98 -3.18
N LEU A 46 15.58 -9.40 -3.74
CA LEU A 46 14.52 -10.09 -3.02
C LEU A 46 13.70 -10.97 -3.97
N ILE A 47 13.03 -11.96 -3.40
CA ILE A 47 12.00 -12.75 -4.06
C ILE A 47 10.65 -12.13 -3.69
N PRO A 48 9.91 -11.50 -4.62
CA PRO A 48 8.64 -10.87 -4.31
C PRO A 48 7.62 -11.89 -3.77
N THR A 49 6.89 -11.52 -2.73
CA THR A 49 5.89 -12.38 -2.10
C THR A 49 4.51 -11.76 -2.06
N ILE A 50 4.44 -10.46 -1.78
CA ILE A 50 3.21 -9.70 -1.55
C ILE A 50 3.35 -8.28 -2.05
N TYR A 51 2.26 -7.68 -2.49
CA TYR A 51 2.16 -6.28 -2.88
C TYR A 51 0.73 -5.76 -2.71
N ASN A 52 0.58 -4.45 -2.71
CA ASN A 52 -0.73 -3.81 -2.72
C ASN A 52 -0.65 -2.41 -3.32
N ALA A 53 -1.83 -1.84 -3.53
CA ALA A 53 -2.08 -0.44 -3.88
C ALA A 53 -2.85 0.19 -2.72
N ASP A 54 -2.18 1.03 -1.94
CA ASP A 54 -2.72 1.64 -0.71
C ASP A 54 -3.32 3.02 -0.95
N THR A 55 -4.26 3.39 -0.10
CA THR A 55 -5.03 4.62 -0.16
C THR A 55 -5.50 5.04 1.23
N LEU A 56 -6.40 6.02 1.31
CA LEU A 56 -7.02 6.41 2.57
C LEU A 56 -8.12 5.44 2.99
N GLY A 57 -8.17 5.12 4.26
CA GLY A 57 -9.33 4.53 4.92
C GLY A 57 -10.24 5.63 5.44
N ILE A 58 -11.54 5.47 5.29
CA ILE A 58 -12.55 6.42 5.75
C ILE A 58 -13.69 5.75 6.52
N ARG A 59 -14.35 6.51 7.37
CA ARG A 59 -15.59 6.18 8.08
C ARG A 59 -16.77 6.91 7.41
N PRO A 60 -17.40 6.33 6.37
CA PRO A 60 -18.46 7.01 5.63
C PRO A 60 -19.67 7.34 6.52
N ASP A 61 -19.97 6.51 7.52
CA ASP A 61 -21.02 6.71 8.50
C ASP A 61 -20.81 7.97 9.40
N LEU A 62 -19.56 8.42 9.55
CA LEU A 62 -19.21 9.58 10.36
C LEU A 62 -18.90 10.83 9.51
N ILE A 63 -18.60 10.67 8.24
CA ILE A 63 -18.27 11.77 7.32
C ILE A 63 -19.53 12.31 6.65
N GLY A 64 -20.44 11.44 6.21
CA GLY A 64 -21.73 11.83 5.63
C GLY A 64 -21.66 12.46 4.22
N ARG A 65 -20.50 12.48 3.56
CA ARG A 65 -20.30 12.94 2.20
C ARG A 65 -19.26 12.13 1.45
N PRO A 66 -19.24 12.16 0.10
CA PRO A 66 -18.20 11.50 -0.68
C PRO A 66 -16.79 12.07 -0.43
N ILE A 67 -15.82 11.18 -0.35
CA ILE A 67 -14.38 11.48 -0.31
C ILE A 67 -13.79 10.95 -1.62
N ASN A 68 -13.11 11.79 -2.39
CA ASN A 68 -12.59 11.41 -3.70
C ASN A 68 -11.19 11.93 -4.02
N SER A 69 -10.51 12.53 -3.04
CA SER A 69 -9.16 13.08 -3.20
C SER A 69 -8.28 12.85 -1.98
N TRP A 70 -6.99 12.65 -2.20
CA TRP A 70 -5.98 12.62 -1.13
C TRP A 70 -5.91 13.94 -0.35
N ALA A 71 -6.26 15.08 -1.00
CA ALA A 71 -6.29 16.39 -0.34
C ALA A 71 -7.20 16.42 0.90
N GLU A 72 -8.19 15.54 0.97
CA GLU A 72 -9.13 15.47 2.09
C GLU A 72 -8.45 15.12 3.42
N LEU A 73 -7.27 14.50 3.40
CA LEU A 73 -6.51 14.25 4.64
C LEU A 73 -6.12 15.54 5.37
N LEU A 74 -5.92 16.65 4.64
CA LEU A 74 -5.65 17.97 5.19
C LEU A 74 -6.85 18.93 5.15
N ASN A 75 -8.05 18.44 4.81
CA ASN A 75 -9.25 19.27 4.83
C ASN A 75 -9.55 19.71 6.27
N PRO A 76 -9.71 21.02 6.54
CA PRO A 76 -10.02 21.54 7.87
C PRO A 76 -11.28 20.95 8.53
N GLU A 77 -12.22 20.42 7.75
CA GLU A 77 -13.39 19.68 8.26
C GLU A 77 -12.99 18.51 9.16
N PHE A 78 -11.86 17.88 8.89
CA PHE A 78 -11.36 16.72 9.64
C PHE A 78 -10.28 17.09 10.66
N LYS A 79 -10.21 18.38 11.06
CA LYS A 79 -9.26 18.83 12.08
C LYS A 79 -9.41 18.03 13.37
N GLY A 80 -8.30 17.46 13.85
CA GLY A 80 -8.27 16.59 15.03
C GLY A 80 -8.91 15.21 14.83
N LYS A 81 -9.30 14.85 13.59
CA LYS A 81 -9.91 13.56 13.23
C LYS A 81 -9.21 12.86 12.08
N ALA A 82 -8.08 13.38 11.63
CA ALA A 82 -7.21 12.76 10.62
C ALA A 82 -6.03 12.07 11.27
N ALA A 83 -5.49 11.01 10.66
CA ALA A 83 -4.25 10.38 11.06
C ALA A 83 -3.41 9.94 9.86
N THR A 84 -2.13 9.74 10.06
CA THR A 84 -1.22 9.24 9.03
C THR A 84 -0.23 8.25 9.62
N LEU A 85 0.29 7.38 8.76
CA LEU A 85 1.29 6.38 9.13
C LEU A 85 2.64 7.05 9.41
N ASN A 86 3.20 6.78 10.59
CA ASN A 86 4.52 7.26 11.01
C ASN A 86 5.64 6.28 10.64
N ILE A 87 5.74 5.96 9.36
CA ILE A 87 6.91 5.28 8.77
C ILE A 87 7.45 6.22 7.70
N PRO A 88 8.64 6.85 7.89
CA PRO A 88 9.12 7.91 7.01
C PRO A 88 9.08 7.57 5.52
N SER A 89 9.57 6.37 5.15
CA SER A 89 9.63 5.91 3.74
C SER A 89 8.26 5.64 3.10
N ILE A 90 7.20 5.57 3.90
CA ILE A 90 5.82 5.42 3.42
C ILE A 90 5.10 6.77 3.54
N GLY A 91 5.12 7.36 4.72
CA GLY A 91 4.40 8.59 5.03
C GLY A 91 4.78 9.77 4.13
N ILE A 92 6.06 9.87 3.71
CA ILE A 92 6.51 10.93 2.79
C ILE A 92 5.80 10.83 1.42
N MET A 93 5.54 9.64 0.92
CA MET A 93 4.84 9.47 -0.36
C MET A 93 3.34 9.73 -0.22
N ASP A 94 2.72 9.29 0.89
CA ASP A 94 1.34 9.67 1.19
C ASP A 94 1.22 11.20 1.31
N ALA A 95 2.19 11.85 1.96
CA ALA A 95 2.25 13.31 2.03
C ALA A 95 2.40 13.96 0.65
N ALA A 96 3.24 13.41 -0.22
CA ALA A 96 3.37 13.90 -1.60
C ALA A 96 2.08 13.73 -2.41
N MET A 97 1.35 12.62 -2.23
CA MET A 97 0.03 12.42 -2.84
C MET A 97 -0.95 13.52 -2.39
N VAL A 98 -0.94 13.88 -1.10
CA VAL A 98 -1.79 14.94 -0.55
C VAL A 98 -1.41 16.31 -1.11
N VAL A 99 -0.12 16.66 -1.09
CA VAL A 99 0.39 17.97 -1.56
C VAL A 99 0.08 18.16 -3.05
N GLU A 100 0.26 17.13 -3.86
CA GLU A 100 -0.09 17.18 -5.29
C GLU A 100 -1.61 17.29 -5.50
N ALA A 101 -2.39 16.56 -4.71
CA ALA A 101 -3.85 16.63 -4.76
C ALA A 101 -4.42 18.01 -4.37
N MET A 102 -3.71 18.75 -3.51
CA MET A 102 -4.02 20.15 -3.18
C MET A 102 -3.64 21.13 -4.29
N GLY A 103 -2.86 20.70 -5.29
CA GLY A 103 -2.35 21.55 -6.36
C GLY A 103 -1.13 22.39 -5.98
N GLU A 104 -0.51 22.11 -4.84
CA GLU A 104 0.62 22.90 -4.34
C GLU A 104 1.92 22.58 -5.10
N TYR A 105 2.08 21.34 -5.58
CA TYR A 105 3.23 20.92 -6.36
C TYR A 105 2.93 19.66 -7.19
N THR A 106 3.59 19.51 -8.35
CA THR A 106 3.54 18.30 -9.17
C THR A 106 4.90 17.61 -9.12
N TYR A 107 4.94 16.38 -8.56
CA TYR A 107 6.18 15.64 -8.39
C TYR A 107 6.52 14.85 -9.66
N PRO A 108 7.74 15.02 -10.21
CA PRO A 108 8.22 14.18 -11.32
C PRO A 108 8.29 12.68 -10.93
N ASP A 109 8.72 12.40 -9.69
CA ASP A 109 8.78 11.04 -9.13
C ASP A 109 8.60 11.08 -7.60
N LYS A 110 7.38 10.80 -7.14
CA LYS A 110 7.09 10.71 -5.68
C LYS A 110 7.90 9.64 -4.95
N GLY A 111 8.37 8.63 -5.67
CA GLY A 111 9.23 7.56 -5.14
C GLY A 111 10.71 7.96 -5.01
N ASN A 112 11.14 9.07 -5.65
CA ASN A 112 12.53 9.55 -5.61
C ASN A 112 12.60 11.08 -5.59
N MET A 113 12.14 11.68 -4.50
CA MET A 113 12.04 13.13 -4.33
C MET A 113 13.41 13.77 -4.06
N THR A 114 13.60 14.96 -4.62
CA THR A 114 14.74 15.83 -4.31
C THR A 114 14.61 16.44 -2.91
N LYS A 115 15.71 16.98 -2.36
CA LYS A 115 15.69 17.69 -1.06
C LYS A 115 14.69 18.86 -1.04
N ALA A 116 14.58 19.61 -2.12
CA ALA A 116 13.65 20.74 -2.22
C ALA A 116 12.18 20.25 -2.16
N GLU A 117 11.85 19.14 -2.84
CA GLU A 117 10.54 18.53 -2.80
C GLU A 117 10.21 17.97 -1.41
N ILE A 118 11.18 17.33 -0.76
CA ILE A 118 11.04 16.86 0.62
C ILE A 118 10.79 18.03 1.56
N ASP A 119 11.56 19.12 1.46
CA ASP A 119 11.40 20.31 2.32
C ASP A 119 10.04 20.97 2.14
N LEU A 120 9.56 21.12 0.90
CA LEU A 120 8.22 21.65 0.61
C LEU A 120 7.13 20.78 1.24
N THR A 121 7.19 19.47 1.00
CA THR A 121 6.23 18.50 1.54
C THR A 121 6.18 18.55 3.07
N MET A 122 7.35 18.52 3.71
CA MET A 122 7.45 18.54 5.17
C MET A 122 7.03 19.87 5.76
N LYS A 123 7.25 21.00 5.08
CA LYS A 123 6.73 22.30 5.50
C LYS A 123 5.21 22.28 5.63
N ILE A 124 4.51 21.83 4.57
CA ILE A 124 3.04 21.75 4.55
C ILE A 124 2.52 20.83 5.66
N PHE A 125 3.11 19.65 5.84
CA PHE A 125 2.70 18.72 6.87
C PHE A 125 3.01 19.21 8.29
N THR A 126 4.12 19.94 8.48
CA THR A 126 4.46 20.58 9.76
C THR A 126 3.44 21.67 10.13
N GLU A 127 3.04 22.48 9.17
CA GLU A 127 2.00 23.50 9.35
C GLU A 127 0.65 22.87 9.69
N ALA A 128 0.25 21.82 8.97
CA ALA A 128 -0.96 21.06 9.24
C ALA A 128 -0.94 20.43 10.65
N LYS A 129 0.19 19.82 11.07
CA LYS A 129 0.33 19.27 12.41
C LYS A 129 0.19 20.35 13.47
N LYS A 130 0.93 21.47 13.34
CA LYS A 130 0.86 22.59 14.28
C LYS A 130 -0.53 23.22 14.37
N SER A 131 -1.30 23.18 13.30
CA SER A 131 -2.69 23.62 13.31
C SER A 131 -3.63 22.67 14.05
N GLY A 132 -3.15 21.45 14.42
CA GLY A 132 -3.96 20.43 15.09
C GLY A 132 -4.78 19.57 14.12
N GLN A 133 -4.39 19.49 12.85
CA GLN A 133 -5.07 18.67 11.85
C GLN A 133 -5.09 17.19 12.22
N PHE A 134 -3.95 16.67 12.68
CA PHE A 134 -3.80 15.26 12.97
C PHE A 134 -4.14 14.93 14.41
N ARG A 135 -4.96 13.88 14.61
CA ARG A 135 -5.21 13.23 15.90
C ARG A 135 -4.03 12.36 16.31
N ALA A 136 -3.41 11.67 15.34
CA ALA A 136 -2.30 10.74 15.58
C ALA A 136 -1.37 10.59 14.37
N PHE A 137 -0.13 10.20 14.68
CA PHE A 137 0.86 9.65 13.76
C PHE A 137 1.11 8.22 14.22
N TRP A 138 0.34 7.27 13.71
CA TRP A 138 0.34 5.90 14.19
C TRP A 138 1.51 5.07 13.63
N THR A 139 2.02 4.13 14.42
CA THR A 139 3.12 3.22 14.04
C THR A 139 2.72 1.76 14.13
N ASP A 140 1.74 1.44 14.95
CA ASP A 140 1.26 0.08 15.21
C ASP A 140 -0.02 -0.21 14.46
N PHE A 141 -0.14 -1.44 13.93
CA PHE A 141 -1.32 -1.88 13.18
C PHE A 141 -2.62 -1.75 14.00
N ASN A 142 -2.59 -2.18 15.27
CA ASN A 142 -3.78 -2.14 16.13
C ASN A 142 -4.15 -0.71 16.52
N GLU A 143 -3.17 0.19 16.65
CA GLU A 143 -3.43 1.63 16.85
C GLU A 143 -4.25 2.18 15.69
N SER A 144 -3.83 1.91 14.44
CA SER A 144 -4.58 2.31 13.24
C SER A 144 -6.01 1.79 13.22
N VAL A 145 -6.19 0.50 13.57
CA VAL A 145 -7.52 -0.12 13.66
C VAL A 145 -8.37 0.53 14.75
N ASN A 146 -7.82 0.73 15.94
CA ASN A 146 -8.55 1.27 17.09
C ASN A 146 -8.99 2.72 16.87
N LEU A 147 -8.13 3.56 16.30
CA LEU A 147 -8.45 4.95 15.94
C LEU A 147 -9.67 5.04 15.02
N MET A 148 -9.74 4.16 14.00
CA MET A 148 -10.88 4.12 13.08
C MET A 148 -12.11 3.48 13.71
N ALA A 149 -11.95 2.37 14.42
CA ALA A 149 -13.08 1.65 15.02
C ALA A 149 -13.79 2.47 16.11
N SER A 150 -13.03 3.23 16.92
CA SER A 150 -13.58 4.14 17.93
C SER A 150 -14.26 5.38 17.33
N GLY A 151 -13.89 5.78 16.10
CA GLY A 151 -14.31 7.03 15.48
C GLY A 151 -13.55 8.27 15.95
N GLU A 152 -12.45 8.10 16.72
CA GLU A 152 -11.52 9.20 17.01
C GLU A 152 -10.88 9.76 15.74
N VAL A 153 -10.65 8.89 14.75
CA VAL A 153 -10.20 9.22 13.41
C VAL A 153 -11.25 8.77 12.41
N VAL A 154 -11.56 9.62 11.46
CA VAL A 154 -12.55 9.33 10.42
C VAL A 154 -11.91 9.20 9.02
N ILE A 155 -10.67 9.66 8.87
CA ILE A 155 -9.88 9.60 7.64
C ILE A 155 -8.40 9.40 7.97
N GLN A 156 -7.76 8.40 7.37
CA GLN A 156 -6.31 8.18 7.57
C GLN A 156 -5.67 7.39 6.44
N SER A 157 -4.36 7.57 6.24
CA SER A 157 -3.52 6.61 5.50
C SER A 157 -3.58 5.27 6.22
N MET A 158 -3.89 4.18 5.50
CA MET A 158 -4.24 2.91 6.12
C MET A 158 -3.82 1.72 5.25
N TRP A 159 -3.65 0.55 5.87
CA TRP A 159 -3.43 -0.70 5.15
C TRP A 159 -4.73 -1.48 4.96
N SER A 160 -4.86 -2.18 3.84
CA SER A 160 -6.06 -2.97 3.53
C SER A 160 -6.49 -3.93 4.66
N PRO A 161 -5.60 -4.69 5.34
CA PRO A 161 -6.01 -5.51 6.47
C PRO A 161 -6.59 -4.74 7.65
N ALA A 162 -6.19 -3.49 7.84
CA ALA A 162 -6.77 -2.66 8.90
C ALA A 162 -8.22 -2.29 8.60
N ILE A 163 -8.56 -2.02 7.33
CA ILE A 163 -9.96 -1.87 6.88
C ILE A 163 -10.76 -3.14 7.19
N THR A 164 -10.20 -4.30 6.82
CA THR A 164 -10.79 -5.61 7.11
C THR A 164 -11.03 -5.80 8.60
N ALA A 165 -10.05 -5.45 9.45
CA ALA A 165 -10.16 -5.55 10.90
C ALA A 165 -11.22 -4.60 11.50
N VAL A 166 -11.39 -3.39 10.96
CA VAL A 166 -12.45 -2.46 11.37
C VAL A 166 -13.83 -3.00 10.96
N LYS A 167 -13.98 -3.45 9.71
CA LYS A 167 -15.22 -4.08 9.22
C LYS A 167 -15.63 -5.30 10.05
N SER A 168 -14.66 -6.14 10.45
CA SER A 168 -14.92 -7.33 11.28
C SER A 168 -15.44 -7.01 12.69
N GLN A 169 -15.28 -5.77 13.16
CA GLN A 169 -15.86 -5.25 14.40
C GLN A 169 -17.28 -4.65 14.19
N GLY A 170 -17.88 -4.85 13.02
CA GLY A 170 -19.20 -4.32 12.69
C GLY A 170 -19.22 -2.80 12.50
N LYS A 171 -18.07 -2.19 12.16
CA LYS A 171 -17.97 -0.76 11.85
C LYS A 171 -17.85 -0.56 10.34
N GLU A 172 -18.53 0.46 9.82
CA GLU A 172 -18.32 0.86 8.45
C GLU A 172 -16.88 1.38 8.27
N CYS A 173 -16.22 0.92 7.24
CA CYS A 173 -14.91 1.41 6.86
C CYS A 173 -14.69 1.11 5.38
N VAL A 174 -14.25 2.09 4.61
CA VAL A 174 -14.02 1.95 3.17
C VAL A 174 -12.56 2.24 2.85
N TYR A 175 -11.97 1.38 2.04
CA TYR A 175 -10.64 1.62 1.44
C TYR A 175 -10.85 2.44 0.18
N GLN A 176 -10.83 3.77 0.35
CA GLN A 176 -11.44 4.71 -0.57
C GLN A 176 -10.66 4.83 -1.90
N PRO A 177 -11.27 4.54 -3.06
CA PRO A 177 -10.68 4.90 -4.34
C PRO A 177 -10.66 6.43 -4.49
N LEU A 178 -9.50 6.98 -4.83
CA LEU A 178 -9.28 8.42 -4.96
C LEU A 178 -8.83 8.76 -6.37
N LYS A 179 -9.17 9.95 -6.87
CA LYS A 179 -8.92 10.37 -8.25
C LYS A 179 -7.43 10.45 -8.61
N GLU A 180 -6.57 10.72 -7.63
CA GLU A 180 -5.12 10.74 -7.80
C GLU A 180 -4.49 9.34 -7.79
N GLY A 181 -5.29 8.31 -7.49
CA GLY A 181 -4.87 6.91 -7.48
C GLY A 181 -4.23 6.46 -6.19
N TYR A 182 -3.37 5.47 -6.29
CA TYR A 182 -2.85 4.68 -5.18
C TYR A 182 -1.33 4.79 -5.06
N ARG A 183 -0.84 4.64 -3.83
CA ARG A 183 0.56 4.37 -3.55
C ARG A 183 0.75 2.85 -3.46
N ALA A 184 1.51 2.27 -4.40
CA ALA A 184 1.80 0.85 -4.39
C ALA A 184 3.09 0.54 -3.63
N TRP A 185 3.16 -0.67 -3.10
CA TRP A 185 4.33 -1.22 -2.45
C TRP A 185 4.47 -2.72 -2.74
N ALA A 186 5.68 -3.23 -2.59
CA ALA A 186 5.96 -4.66 -2.68
C ALA A 186 6.91 -5.06 -1.56
N ALA A 187 6.73 -6.27 -1.05
CA ALA A 187 7.64 -6.90 -0.10
C ALA A 187 8.03 -8.30 -0.57
N GLY A 188 9.11 -8.82 -0.01
CA GLY A 188 9.61 -10.14 -0.36
C GLY A 188 10.65 -10.65 0.62
N PHE A 189 11.11 -11.86 0.36
CA PHE A 189 12.19 -12.47 1.12
C PHE A 189 13.55 -12.13 0.51
N ALA A 190 14.48 -11.68 1.33
CA ALA A 190 15.88 -11.51 0.98
C ALA A 190 16.74 -12.55 1.71
N LEU A 191 17.65 -13.18 0.99
CA LEU A 191 18.58 -14.14 1.56
C LEU A 191 19.92 -13.46 1.84
N PRO A 192 20.39 -13.40 3.12
CA PRO A 192 21.70 -12.87 3.45
C PRO A 192 22.83 -13.64 2.72
N LYS A 193 23.85 -12.91 2.24
CA LYS A 193 25.02 -13.52 1.54
C LYS A 193 25.75 -14.60 2.35
N THR A 194 25.63 -14.56 3.66
CA THR A 194 26.24 -15.53 4.59
C THR A 194 25.46 -16.84 4.68
N THR A 195 24.21 -16.87 4.23
CA THR A 195 23.38 -18.08 4.28
C THR A 195 23.80 -19.04 3.19
N LYS A 196 24.22 -20.27 3.56
CA LYS A 196 24.75 -21.30 2.66
C LYS A 196 24.30 -22.71 3.09
N GLY A 197 24.51 -23.69 2.20
CA GLY A 197 24.25 -25.11 2.44
C GLY A 197 22.82 -25.38 2.88
N LYS A 198 22.62 -26.32 3.80
CA LYS A 198 21.29 -26.77 4.24
C LYS A 198 20.35 -25.64 4.71
N THR A 199 20.91 -24.55 5.28
CA THR A 199 20.10 -23.40 5.68
C THR A 199 19.56 -22.65 4.46
N ALA A 200 20.37 -22.47 3.41
CA ALA A 200 19.89 -21.88 2.16
C ALA A 200 18.84 -22.76 1.48
N ASP A 201 19.06 -24.10 1.45
CA ASP A 201 18.10 -25.04 0.88
C ASP A 201 16.74 -24.97 1.63
N ALA A 202 16.76 -24.96 2.96
CA ALA A 202 15.55 -24.83 3.77
C ALA A 202 14.81 -23.51 3.54
N VAL A 203 15.55 -22.39 3.34
CA VAL A 203 14.92 -21.10 2.99
C VAL A 203 14.24 -21.17 1.62
N TYR A 204 14.88 -21.79 0.63
CA TYR A 204 14.25 -21.93 -0.70
C TYR A 204 13.02 -22.85 -0.65
N GLU A 205 13.04 -23.93 0.12
CA GLU A 205 11.86 -24.79 0.34
C GLU A 205 10.72 -24.00 1.00
N PHE A 206 11.03 -23.20 2.03
CA PHE A 206 10.05 -22.34 2.69
C PHE A 206 9.45 -21.31 1.72
N VAL A 207 10.29 -20.64 0.92
CA VAL A 207 9.83 -19.65 -0.06
C VAL A 207 8.95 -20.30 -1.13
N ASN A 208 9.33 -21.49 -1.62
CA ASN A 208 8.54 -22.25 -2.57
C ASN A 208 7.18 -22.64 -1.99
N TRP A 209 7.16 -23.13 -0.74
CA TRP A 209 5.90 -23.40 -0.04
C TRP A 209 5.06 -22.14 0.11
N TYR A 210 5.66 -21.01 0.53
CA TYR A 210 4.97 -19.74 0.70
C TYR A 210 4.29 -19.28 -0.62
N LEU A 211 4.97 -19.46 -1.75
CA LEU A 211 4.48 -19.07 -3.08
C LEU A 211 3.61 -20.15 -3.76
N SER A 212 3.42 -21.31 -3.13
CA SER A 212 2.62 -22.43 -3.68
C SER A 212 1.11 -22.14 -3.77
N GLY A 213 0.64 -21.10 -3.04
CA GLY A 213 -0.68 -20.51 -3.24
C GLY A 213 -1.54 -20.40 -1.99
N TRP A 214 -1.45 -21.31 -1.01
CA TRP A 214 -2.28 -21.24 0.20
C TRP A 214 -2.09 -19.91 0.96
N VAL A 215 -0.82 -19.56 1.23
CA VAL A 215 -0.50 -18.27 1.87
C VAL A 215 -0.98 -17.10 1.02
N GLY A 216 -0.80 -17.20 -0.30
CA GLY A 216 -1.29 -16.17 -1.22
C GLY A 216 -2.80 -15.95 -1.15
N ALA A 217 -3.59 -17.02 -1.07
CA ALA A 217 -5.04 -16.95 -0.89
C ALA A 217 -5.42 -16.35 0.48
N TYR A 218 -4.71 -16.75 1.54
CA TYR A 218 -4.88 -16.17 2.88
C TYR A 218 -4.67 -14.65 2.87
N LEU A 219 -3.60 -14.17 2.22
CA LEU A 219 -3.29 -12.76 2.08
C LEU A 219 -4.31 -12.01 1.20
N ASN A 220 -4.79 -12.65 0.12
CA ASN A 220 -5.82 -12.06 -0.74
C ASN A 220 -7.13 -11.80 0.04
N ARG A 221 -7.51 -12.68 0.97
CA ARG A 221 -8.68 -12.48 1.86
C ARG A 221 -8.51 -11.32 2.85
N GLN A 222 -7.30 -10.78 2.99
CA GLN A 222 -7.01 -9.54 3.73
C GLN A 222 -6.92 -8.32 2.82
N GLY A 223 -7.17 -8.48 1.50
CA GLY A 223 -7.12 -7.41 0.52
C GLY A 223 -5.75 -7.16 -0.10
N TYR A 224 -4.73 -7.96 0.24
CA TYR A 224 -3.41 -7.94 -0.41
C TYR A 224 -3.39 -8.73 -1.72
N TYR A 225 -2.31 -8.62 -2.46
CA TYR A 225 -2.04 -9.41 -3.66
C TYR A 225 -0.83 -10.31 -3.47
N SER A 226 -0.98 -11.59 -3.80
CA SER A 226 0.15 -12.51 -3.89
C SER A 226 1.01 -12.19 -5.11
N ALA A 227 2.33 -12.31 -4.98
CA ALA A 227 3.24 -12.18 -6.12
C ALA A 227 3.00 -13.27 -7.19
N VAL A 228 2.36 -14.39 -6.84
CA VAL A 228 2.01 -15.48 -7.75
C VAL A 228 0.49 -15.73 -7.71
N LEU A 229 -0.27 -14.89 -8.40
CA LEU A 229 -1.73 -14.95 -8.44
C LEU A 229 -2.29 -16.30 -8.95
N PRO A 230 -1.73 -16.97 -9.99
CA PRO A 230 -2.28 -18.22 -10.46
C PRO A 230 -2.23 -19.36 -9.45
N THR A 231 -1.24 -19.38 -8.55
CA THR A 231 -1.17 -20.37 -7.46
C THR A 231 -2.16 -20.07 -6.36
N ALA A 232 -2.30 -18.79 -5.98
CA ALA A 232 -3.27 -18.34 -4.98
C ALA A 232 -4.71 -18.64 -5.40
N LYS A 233 -5.05 -18.47 -6.68
CA LYS A 233 -6.38 -18.78 -7.23
C LYS A 233 -6.86 -20.19 -6.91
N LYS A 234 -5.95 -21.18 -6.88
CA LYS A 234 -6.29 -22.58 -6.60
C LYS A 234 -6.86 -22.83 -5.20
N TYR A 235 -6.64 -21.88 -4.27
CA TYR A 235 -7.07 -21.97 -2.87
C TYR A 235 -8.17 -20.95 -2.52
N MET A 236 -8.79 -20.34 -3.55
CA MET A 236 -9.92 -19.44 -3.42
C MET A 236 -11.13 -20.02 -4.13
N SER A 237 -12.33 -19.77 -3.61
CA SER A 237 -13.55 -20.06 -4.34
C SER A 237 -13.70 -19.12 -5.54
N GLU A 238 -14.57 -19.48 -6.50
CA GLU A 238 -14.90 -18.62 -7.63
C GLU A 238 -15.49 -17.28 -7.18
N ASP A 239 -16.27 -17.28 -6.11
CA ASP A 239 -16.90 -16.09 -5.56
C ASP A 239 -15.84 -15.17 -4.91
N GLU A 240 -14.96 -15.71 -4.07
CA GLU A 240 -13.84 -14.97 -3.48
C GLU A 240 -12.94 -14.38 -4.58
N TRP A 241 -12.61 -15.17 -5.61
CA TRP A 241 -11.79 -14.68 -6.71
C TRP A 241 -12.51 -13.58 -7.50
N GLY A 242 -13.80 -13.77 -7.78
CA GLY A 242 -14.65 -12.79 -8.44
C GLY A 242 -14.69 -11.47 -7.69
N PHE A 243 -14.90 -11.52 -6.37
CA PHE A 243 -14.92 -10.34 -5.50
C PHE A 243 -13.55 -9.66 -5.42
N TRP A 244 -12.50 -10.41 -5.04
CA TRP A 244 -11.17 -9.81 -4.73
C TRP A 244 -10.38 -9.40 -5.96
N MET A 245 -10.54 -10.11 -7.09
CA MET A 245 -9.70 -9.92 -8.26
C MET A 245 -10.45 -9.36 -9.49
N GLU A 246 -11.72 -9.70 -9.65
CA GLU A 246 -12.46 -9.34 -10.85
C GLU A 246 -13.43 -8.17 -10.61
N GLY A 247 -13.57 -7.69 -9.36
CA GLY A 247 -14.48 -6.60 -8.99
C GLY A 247 -15.96 -6.96 -9.17
N LYS A 248 -16.28 -8.25 -9.12
CA LYS A 248 -17.66 -8.73 -9.20
C LYS A 248 -18.37 -8.58 -7.87
N ALA A 249 -19.68 -8.42 -7.92
CA ALA A 249 -20.51 -8.49 -6.74
C ALA A 249 -20.42 -9.89 -6.11
N ALA A 250 -20.27 -9.94 -4.79
CA ALA A 250 -20.25 -11.18 -4.03
C ALA A 250 -21.57 -11.93 -4.21
N LYS A 251 -21.52 -13.24 -4.43
CA LYS A 251 -22.73 -14.11 -4.51
C LYS A 251 -23.23 -14.52 -3.13
N GLY A 252 -22.31 -14.59 -2.16
CA GLY A 252 -22.56 -14.89 -0.75
C GLY A 252 -21.72 -13.99 0.15
N ASP A 253 -21.67 -14.30 1.44
CA ASP A 253 -20.82 -13.55 2.38
C ASP A 253 -19.34 -13.79 2.07
N ILE A 254 -18.59 -12.72 1.92
CA ILE A 254 -17.13 -12.75 1.83
C ILE A 254 -16.56 -12.68 3.25
N LEU A 255 -15.73 -13.66 3.58
CA LEU A 255 -15.18 -13.81 4.92
C LEU A 255 -13.69 -13.47 4.97
N SER A 256 -13.25 -12.96 6.12
CA SER A 256 -11.84 -12.82 6.46
C SER A 256 -11.19 -14.20 6.65
N PRO A 257 -9.85 -14.31 6.69
CA PRO A 257 -9.17 -15.56 7.02
C PRO A 257 -9.59 -16.17 8.38
N THR A 258 -10.12 -15.37 9.28
CA THR A 258 -10.58 -15.76 10.63
C THR A 258 -12.10 -15.99 10.70
N GLY A 259 -12.81 -15.92 9.55
CA GLY A 259 -14.23 -16.19 9.45
C GLY A 259 -15.14 -14.99 9.73
N ALA A 260 -14.59 -13.79 9.99
CA ALA A 260 -15.41 -12.60 10.15
C ALA A 260 -15.94 -12.12 8.79
N LYS A 261 -17.19 -11.67 8.74
CA LYS A 261 -17.83 -11.14 7.55
C LYS A 261 -17.23 -9.80 7.14
N LEU A 262 -16.82 -9.68 5.88
CA LEU A 262 -16.21 -8.50 5.28
C LEU A 262 -17.12 -7.80 4.28
N ALA A 263 -17.93 -8.58 3.55
CA ALA A 263 -18.91 -8.08 2.63
C ALA A 263 -20.11 -9.02 2.58
N ALA A 264 -21.29 -8.48 2.30
CA ALA A 264 -22.51 -9.23 2.08
C ALA A 264 -22.69 -9.60 0.61
N ALA A 265 -23.62 -10.53 0.32
CA ALA A 265 -24.06 -10.79 -1.04
C ALA A 265 -24.54 -9.50 -1.72
N GLY A 266 -24.12 -9.28 -2.95
CA GLY A 266 -24.39 -8.07 -3.74
C GLY A 266 -23.36 -6.93 -3.56
N GLU A 267 -22.52 -6.95 -2.53
CA GLU A 267 -21.48 -5.95 -2.36
C GLU A 267 -20.30 -6.19 -3.32
N VAL A 268 -19.64 -5.10 -3.70
CA VAL A 268 -18.46 -5.08 -4.57
C VAL A 268 -17.26 -4.61 -3.76
N ARG A 269 -16.08 -5.11 -4.09
CA ARG A 269 -14.83 -4.68 -3.44
C ARG A 269 -14.59 -3.18 -3.60
N ASP A 270 -14.11 -2.54 -2.53
CA ASP A 270 -13.63 -1.15 -2.56
C ASP A 270 -12.55 -0.99 -3.64
N GLY A 271 -12.72 0.01 -4.53
CA GLY A 271 -11.79 0.27 -5.63
C GLY A 271 -11.91 -0.66 -6.85
N GLY A 272 -12.90 -1.56 -6.87
CA GLY A 272 -13.18 -2.40 -8.04
C GLY A 272 -12.23 -3.59 -8.21
N SER A 273 -11.95 -3.94 -9.46
CA SER A 273 -11.10 -5.08 -9.81
C SER A 273 -9.61 -4.86 -9.47
N TYR A 274 -8.85 -5.96 -9.49
CA TYR A 274 -7.39 -5.91 -9.45
C TYR A 274 -6.82 -4.96 -10.53
N GLU A 275 -7.35 -5.07 -11.77
CA GLU A 275 -6.89 -4.28 -12.91
C GLU A 275 -7.21 -2.77 -12.73
N ASP A 276 -8.37 -2.43 -12.16
CA ASP A 276 -8.75 -1.04 -11.88
C ASP A 276 -7.81 -0.44 -10.83
N ARG A 277 -7.57 -1.16 -9.75
CA ARG A 277 -6.69 -0.72 -8.67
C ARG A 277 -5.24 -0.57 -9.13
N MET A 278 -4.70 -1.57 -9.83
CA MET A 278 -3.32 -1.50 -10.32
C MET A 278 -3.17 -0.48 -11.46
N GLY A 279 -4.20 -0.30 -12.28
CA GLY A 279 -4.25 0.76 -13.29
C GLY A 279 -4.19 2.18 -12.69
N GLY A 280 -4.70 2.35 -11.46
CA GLY A 280 -4.68 3.61 -10.73
C GLY A 280 -3.41 3.87 -9.89
N VAL A 281 -2.36 3.06 -9.98
CA VAL A 281 -1.13 3.28 -9.20
C VAL A 281 -0.40 4.55 -9.66
N ALA A 282 -0.20 5.50 -8.76
CA ALA A 282 0.48 6.77 -9.00
C ALA A 282 1.99 6.69 -8.70
N CYS A 283 2.41 5.90 -7.74
CA CYS A 283 3.81 5.70 -7.40
C CYS A 283 4.03 4.37 -6.68
N TRP A 284 5.29 3.92 -6.64
CA TRP A 284 5.73 2.76 -5.87
C TRP A 284 6.64 3.17 -4.73
N ASN A 285 6.51 2.51 -3.58
CA ASN A 285 7.50 2.60 -2.53
C ASN A 285 8.85 2.13 -3.05
N ALA A 286 9.83 3.03 -3.01
CA ALA A 286 11.20 2.76 -3.36
C ALA A 286 12.13 3.43 -2.35
N THR A 287 13.39 3.00 -2.30
CA THR A 287 14.41 3.72 -1.53
C THR A 287 14.82 4.95 -2.33
N MET A 288 14.54 6.13 -1.80
CA MET A 288 14.94 7.40 -2.41
C MET A 288 16.45 7.59 -2.33
N ASP A 289 17.04 8.28 -3.31
CA ASP A 289 18.44 8.70 -3.26
C ASP A 289 18.71 9.54 -2.00
N GLU A 290 17.78 10.42 -1.65
CA GLU A 290 17.82 11.28 -0.47
C GLU A 290 17.22 10.65 0.80
N ASN A 291 17.21 9.32 0.91
CA ASN A 291 16.53 8.60 2.01
C ASN A 291 16.94 9.08 3.41
N LYS A 292 18.26 9.29 3.66
CA LYS A 292 18.73 9.74 4.98
C LYS A 292 18.23 11.15 5.32
N TYR A 293 18.19 12.02 4.32
CA TYR A 293 17.65 13.38 4.46
C TYR A 293 16.17 13.34 4.75
N MET A 294 15.41 12.58 3.98
CA MET A 294 13.96 12.40 4.11
C MET A 294 13.59 11.88 5.50
N VAL A 295 14.24 10.81 5.99
CA VAL A 295 13.99 10.24 7.32
C VAL A 295 14.19 11.28 8.43
N ARG A 296 15.26 12.08 8.35
CA ARG A 296 15.50 13.16 9.31
C ARG A 296 14.38 14.20 9.27
N LYS A 297 14.01 14.68 8.09
CA LYS A 297 12.96 15.69 7.92
C LYS A 297 11.58 15.22 8.38
N TRP A 298 11.26 13.97 8.11
CA TRP A 298 10.05 13.35 8.63
C TRP A 298 10.05 13.34 10.17
N ASN A 299 11.12 12.88 10.79
CA ASN A 299 11.23 12.83 12.25
C ASN A 299 11.18 14.23 12.88
N GLU A 300 11.80 15.24 12.27
CA GLU A 300 11.69 16.65 12.69
C GLU A 300 10.23 17.12 12.64
N MET A 301 9.48 16.80 11.59
CA MET A 301 8.05 17.11 11.48
C MET A 301 7.22 16.39 12.56
N VAL A 302 7.46 15.11 12.79
CA VAL A 302 6.74 14.36 13.84
C VAL A 302 7.04 14.85 15.24
N ALA A 303 8.24 15.38 15.49
CA ALA A 303 8.65 15.91 16.79
C ALA A 303 8.23 17.38 17.04
N SER A 304 7.83 18.14 15.99
CA SER A 304 7.55 19.59 16.05
C SER A 304 6.30 19.98 16.85
#